data_17344eaf6582d02663912374ab495ec9
#
_entry.id   17344eaf6582d02663912374ab495ec9
#
_cell.length_a   1.000
_cell.length_b   1.000
_cell.length_c   1.000
_cell.angle_alpha   90.00
_cell.angle_beta   90.00
_cell.angle_gamma   90.00
#
_symmetry.space_group_name_H-M   'P 1'
#
loop_
_entity.id
_entity.type
_entity.pdbx_description
1 polymer ?
#
loop_
_entity_poly.entity_id
_entity_poly.type
_entity_poly.pdbx_seq_one_letter_code
_entity_poly.pdbx_strand_id
1 'polypeptide(L)'
;MITGPTSGIGLATAFEVATHGTVVLVGRDREKLRALQAKIKQKGQRAVSVVCDLSDMASARHAAAEIVALGLSIAGLVNNAGIMQQRATKNALGWDMTYATNHLGPFALTEALLPHLADGTNVVFVASAVEDPERKPAKAVGFRGARYISVKANAHGEWKPGGSKLAGADAYATSKQATLATMLAFARETPRLHFSAVEPGVNPATSLGQRDANLFLRLLSKTLVPVLVPLLMPFMKFLSTPKRAARVITNVLIDSSGKTGVYYNERGQPMLGSEEVRTPGFAERIVAETRALLSTVPA
;
A
#
# COMPACT_ATOMS: atom_id res chain seq x y z
N MET A 1 -4.08 3.53 -12.54
CA MET A 1 -4.50 2.26 -11.91
C MET A 1 -4.33 2.36 -10.40
N ILE A 2 -5.20 1.69 -9.60
CA ILE A 2 -5.10 1.69 -8.13
C ILE A 2 -5.54 0.36 -7.54
N THR A 3 -4.79 -0.16 -6.55
CA THR A 3 -5.16 -1.36 -5.78
C THR A 3 -5.90 -0.98 -4.49
N GLY A 4 -6.88 -1.81 -4.06
CA GLY A 4 -7.69 -1.59 -2.85
C GLY A 4 -8.58 -0.34 -2.87
N PRO A 5 -9.30 -0.05 -3.98
CA PRO A 5 -10.02 1.20 -4.16
C PRO A 5 -11.39 1.24 -3.46
N THR A 6 -11.82 0.17 -2.79
CA THR A 6 -13.21 0.02 -2.34
C THR A 6 -13.51 0.62 -0.97
N SER A 7 -12.50 1.15 -0.26
CA SER A 7 -12.67 1.77 1.06
C SER A 7 -11.52 2.73 1.40
N GLY A 8 -11.73 3.56 2.42
CA GLY A 8 -10.69 4.39 3.04
C GLY A 8 -9.95 5.31 2.06
N ILE A 9 -8.62 5.32 2.18
CA ILE A 9 -7.73 6.12 1.33
C ILE A 9 -7.88 5.74 -0.14
N GLY A 10 -7.90 4.43 -0.44
CA GLY A 10 -8.01 3.94 -1.81
C GLY A 10 -9.28 4.40 -2.52
N LEU A 11 -10.41 4.46 -1.80
CA LEU A 11 -11.68 4.97 -2.34
C LEU A 11 -11.58 6.46 -2.69
N ALA A 12 -11.03 7.26 -1.78
CA ALA A 12 -10.83 8.68 -2.02
C ALA A 12 -9.85 8.92 -3.18
N THR A 13 -8.75 8.16 -3.23
CA THR A 13 -7.76 8.23 -4.31
C THR A 13 -8.37 7.81 -5.66
N ALA A 14 -9.22 6.77 -5.69
CA ALA A 14 -9.87 6.34 -6.94
C ALA A 14 -10.73 7.45 -7.55
N PHE A 15 -11.49 8.19 -6.73
CA PHE A 15 -12.27 9.33 -7.21
C PHE A 15 -11.40 10.49 -7.65
N GLU A 16 -10.31 10.78 -6.94
CA GLU A 16 -9.38 11.86 -7.30
C GLU A 16 -8.68 11.55 -8.63
N VAL A 17 -8.10 10.35 -8.76
CA VAL A 17 -7.41 9.90 -10.00
C VAL A 17 -8.37 9.85 -11.19
N ALA A 18 -9.64 9.49 -10.98
CA ALA A 18 -10.63 9.43 -12.05
C ALA A 18 -10.88 10.81 -12.71
N THR A 19 -10.53 11.91 -12.07
CA THR A 19 -10.61 13.27 -12.67
C THR A 19 -9.51 13.53 -13.69
N HIS A 20 -8.44 12.72 -13.68
CA HIS A 20 -7.28 12.89 -14.57
C HIS A 20 -7.29 11.90 -15.74
N GLY A 21 -8.17 10.90 -15.73
CA GLY A 21 -8.24 9.94 -16.83
C GLY A 21 -9.04 8.66 -16.47
N THR A 22 -8.92 7.64 -17.32
CA THR A 22 -9.55 6.35 -17.03
C THR A 22 -8.86 5.67 -15.85
N VAL A 23 -9.61 5.29 -14.81
CA VAL A 23 -9.05 4.59 -13.67
C VAL A 23 -9.30 3.06 -13.76
N VAL A 24 -8.24 2.27 -13.63
CA VAL A 24 -8.32 0.82 -13.45
C VAL A 24 -8.40 0.52 -11.96
N LEU A 25 -9.52 -0.04 -11.53
CA LEU A 25 -9.84 -0.37 -10.13
C LEU A 25 -9.48 -1.83 -9.87
N VAL A 26 -8.48 -2.09 -9.03
CA VAL A 26 -7.99 -3.45 -8.76
C VAL A 26 -8.30 -3.84 -7.31
N GLY A 27 -9.01 -4.95 -7.11
CA GLY A 27 -9.36 -5.42 -5.77
C GLY A 27 -10.08 -6.77 -5.80
N ARG A 28 -10.27 -7.37 -4.63
CA ARG A 28 -10.75 -8.75 -4.52
C ARG A 28 -12.29 -8.92 -4.58
N ASP A 29 -13.04 -7.86 -4.24
CA ASP A 29 -14.50 -7.92 -4.12
C ASP A 29 -15.13 -7.35 -5.40
N ARG A 30 -15.57 -8.23 -6.28
CA ARG A 30 -16.16 -7.91 -7.59
C ARG A 30 -17.36 -6.97 -7.46
N GLU A 31 -18.23 -7.20 -6.49
CA GLU A 31 -19.46 -6.41 -6.33
C GLU A 31 -19.14 -4.98 -5.88
N LYS A 32 -18.22 -4.82 -4.94
CA LYS A 32 -17.76 -3.48 -4.53
C LYS A 32 -17.02 -2.73 -5.63
N LEU A 33 -16.24 -3.44 -6.45
CA LEU A 33 -15.59 -2.84 -7.61
C LEU A 33 -16.62 -2.35 -8.64
N ARG A 34 -17.63 -3.17 -8.98
CA ARG A 34 -18.72 -2.80 -9.89
C ARG A 34 -19.52 -1.60 -9.36
N ALA A 35 -19.87 -1.61 -8.08
CA ALA A 35 -20.55 -0.48 -7.44
C ALA A 35 -19.74 0.82 -7.47
N LEU A 36 -18.43 0.73 -7.25
CA LEU A 36 -17.53 1.90 -7.35
C LEU A 36 -17.40 2.38 -8.79
N GLN A 37 -17.23 1.46 -9.74
CA GLN A 37 -17.18 1.77 -11.17
C GLN A 37 -18.45 2.51 -11.63
N ALA A 38 -19.62 2.06 -11.19
CA ALA A 38 -20.89 2.72 -11.50
C ALA A 38 -20.93 4.16 -10.92
N LYS A 39 -20.50 4.34 -9.66
CA LYS A 39 -20.44 5.67 -9.02
C LYS A 39 -19.49 6.65 -9.74
N ILE A 40 -18.35 6.15 -10.24
CA ILE A 40 -17.40 6.97 -11.02
C ILE A 40 -18.03 7.35 -12.35
N LYS A 41 -18.67 6.39 -13.04
CA LYS A 41 -19.38 6.65 -14.31
C LYS A 41 -20.53 7.64 -14.16
N GLN A 42 -21.29 7.58 -13.06
CA GLN A 42 -22.37 8.55 -12.76
C GLN A 42 -21.85 10.00 -12.61
N LYS A 43 -20.56 10.17 -12.30
CA LYS A 43 -19.89 11.48 -12.27
C LYS A 43 -19.31 11.91 -13.61
N GLY A 44 -19.62 11.20 -14.71
CA GLY A 44 -19.09 11.48 -16.03
C GLY A 44 -17.65 11.02 -16.25
N GLN A 45 -17.07 10.25 -15.31
CA GLN A 45 -15.69 9.77 -15.38
C GLN A 45 -15.62 8.32 -15.86
N ARG A 46 -14.43 7.87 -16.28
CA ARG A 46 -14.23 6.52 -16.83
C ARG A 46 -13.53 5.61 -15.83
N ALA A 47 -14.05 4.41 -15.66
CA ALA A 47 -13.45 3.39 -14.83
C ALA A 47 -13.66 2.00 -15.43
N VAL A 48 -12.67 1.13 -15.25
CA VAL A 48 -12.73 -0.31 -15.50
C VAL A 48 -12.32 -1.03 -14.23
N SER A 49 -12.74 -2.28 -14.04
CA SER A 49 -12.42 -3.02 -12.83
C SER A 49 -11.80 -4.37 -13.15
N VAL A 50 -10.76 -4.75 -12.43
CA VAL A 50 -10.06 -6.03 -12.49
C VAL A 50 -10.09 -6.68 -11.12
N VAL A 51 -10.47 -7.95 -11.05
CA VAL A 51 -10.50 -8.70 -9.78
C VAL A 51 -9.11 -9.23 -9.47
N CYS A 52 -8.63 -8.94 -8.27
CA CYS A 52 -7.33 -9.38 -7.79
C CYS A 52 -7.34 -9.55 -6.28
N ASP A 53 -7.01 -10.73 -5.78
CA ASP A 53 -6.65 -10.94 -4.39
C ASP A 53 -5.12 -10.90 -4.25
N LEU A 54 -4.61 -9.83 -3.67
CA LEU A 54 -3.18 -9.64 -3.46
C LEU A 54 -2.58 -10.59 -2.40
N SER A 55 -3.38 -11.34 -1.66
CA SER A 55 -2.86 -12.41 -0.82
C SER A 55 -2.57 -13.70 -1.58
N ASP A 56 -3.00 -13.78 -2.84
CA ASP A 56 -2.80 -14.89 -3.76
C ASP A 56 -1.91 -14.44 -4.93
N MET A 57 -0.75 -15.06 -5.06
CA MET A 57 0.26 -14.69 -6.06
C MET A 57 -0.19 -15.03 -7.48
N ALA A 58 -0.92 -16.13 -7.67
CA ALA A 58 -1.50 -16.50 -8.97
C ALA A 58 -2.56 -15.46 -9.40
N SER A 59 -3.42 -15.05 -8.46
CA SER A 59 -4.38 -13.97 -8.70
C SER A 59 -3.70 -12.66 -9.09
N ALA A 60 -2.59 -12.30 -8.45
CA ALA A 60 -1.83 -11.08 -8.78
C ALA A 60 -1.23 -11.13 -10.19
N ARG A 61 -0.65 -12.26 -10.59
CA ARG A 61 -0.11 -12.48 -11.94
C ARG A 61 -1.21 -12.48 -13.00
N HIS A 62 -2.32 -13.17 -12.73
CA HIS A 62 -3.48 -13.19 -13.63
C HIS A 62 -4.07 -11.79 -13.83
N ALA A 63 -4.22 -11.02 -12.75
CA ALA A 63 -4.68 -9.64 -12.83
C ALA A 63 -3.75 -8.75 -13.65
N ALA A 64 -2.43 -8.94 -13.57
CA ALA A 64 -1.48 -8.22 -14.42
C ALA A 64 -1.72 -8.53 -15.90
N ALA A 65 -1.89 -9.80 -16.25
CA ALA A 65 -2.19 -10.21 -17.63
C ALA A 65 -3.54 -9.63 -18.13
N GLU A 66 -4.58 -9.65 -17.29
CA GLU A 66 -5.89 -9.04 -17.61
C GLU A 66 -5.74 -7.51 -17.84
N ILE A 67 -4.95 -6.81 -17.00
CA ILE A 67 -4.69 -5.37 -17.14
C ILE A 67 -3.98 -5.08 -18.47
N VAL A 68 -2.97 -5.86 -18.82
CA VAL A 68 -2.26 -5.71 -20.11
C VAL A 68 -3.22 -5.95 -21.28
N ALA A 69 -4.09 -6.96 -21.18
CA ALA A 69 -5.09 -7.28 -22.22
C ALA A 69 -6.16 -6.19 -22.41
N LEU A 70 -6.33 -5.25 -21.44
CA LEU A 70 -7.21 -4.09 -21.65
C LEU A 70 -6.70 -3.15 -22.76
N GLY A 71 -5.44 -3.25 -23.17
CA GLY A 71 -4.83 -2.38 -24.18
C GLY A 71 -4.75 -0.92 -23.79
N LEU A 72 -4.82 -0.59 -22.49
CA LEU A 72 -4.73 0.77 -21.97
C LEU A 72 -3.29 1.14 -21.68
N SER A 73 -2.86 2.33 -22.11
CA SER A 73 -1.61 2.91 -21.64
C SER A 73 -1.73 3.30 -20.17
N ILE A 74 -0.99 2.61 -19.30
CA ILE A 74 -0.98 2.87 -17.86
C ILE A 74 0.04 3.98 -17.57
N ALA A 75 -0.43 5.21 -17.38
CA ALA A 75 0.40 6.38 -17.03
C ALA A 75 0.72 6.47 -15.54
N GLY A 76 0.07 5.66 -14.68
CA GLY A 76 0.33 5.67 -13.26
C GLY A 76 -0.23 4.46 -12.53
N LEU A 77 0.52 3.94 -11.55
CA LEU A 77 0.14 2.81 -10.69
C LEU A 77 0.21 3.23 -9.23
N VAL A 78 -0.88 3.01 -8.47
CA VAL A 78 -0.91 3.20 -7.01
C VAL A 78 -1.07 1.85 -6.31
N ASN A 79 -0.02 1.37 -5.67
CA ASN A 79 -0.02 0.23 -4.75
C ASN A 79 -0.52 0.70 -3.38
N ASN A 80 -1.86 0.78 -3.23
CA ASN A 80 -2.49 1.27 -2.01
C ASN A 80 -3.07 0.15 -1.12
N ALA A 81 -3.44 -0.99 -1.69
CA ALA A 81 -4.04 -2.07 -0.92
C ALA A 81 -3.17 -2.46 0.28
N GLY A 82 -3.81 -2.65 1.43
CA GLY A 82 -3.12 -3.10 2.62
C GLY A 82 -4.10 -3.44 3.73
N ILE A 83 -3.66 -4.33 4.61
CA ILE A 83 -4.40 -4.78 5.79
C ILE A 83 -3.48 -4.78 7.00
N MET A 84 -4.05 -4.70 8.18
CA MET A 84 -3.44 -5.00 9.45
C MET A 84 -4.42 -5.91 10.21
N GLN A 85 -4.05 -7.16 10.42
CA GLN A 85 -4.88 -8.14 11.13
C GLN A 85 -4.46 -8.21 12.59
N GLN A 86 -5.44 -8.22 13.50
CA GLN A 86 -5.17 -8.40 14.93
C GLN A 86 -4.86 -9.86 15.27
N ARG A 87 -5.41 -10.81 14.49
CA ARG A 87 -5.09 -12.24 14.61
C ARG A 87 -4.27 -12.66 13.42
N ALA A 88 -3.15 -13.32 13.70
CA ALA A 88 -2.34 -13.91 12.65
C ALA A 88 -3.17 -14.96 11.88
N THR A 89 -3.30 -14.77 10.59
CA THR A 89 -3.91 -15.75 9.68
C THR A 89 -2.96 -15.99 8.50
N LYS A 90 -3.13 -17.11 7.84
CA LYS A 90 -2.29 -17.50 6.71
C LYS A 90 -3.12 -17.59 5.43
N ASN A 91 -2.48 -17.31 4.30
CA ASN A 91 -3.05 -17.56 2.98
C ASN A 91 -2.94 -19.06 2.59
N ALA A 92 -3.37 -19.41 1.39
CA ALA A 92 -3.31 -20.79 0.88
C ALA A 92 -1.89 -21.37 0.78
N LEU A 93 -0.86 -20.51 0.69
CA LEU A 93 0.55 -20.91 0.66
C LEU A 93 1.17 -21.04 2.06
N GLY A 94 0.37 -20.87 3.12
CA GLY A 94 0.87 -20.90 4.51
C GLY A 94 1.61 -19.62 4.91
N TRP A 95 1.50 -18.53 4.12
CA TRP A 95 2.16 -17.26 4.40
C TRP A 95 1.28 -16.32 5.23
N ASP A 96 1.91 -15.50 6.07
CA ASP A 96 1.22 -14.47 6.85
C ASP A 96 0.38 -13.57 5.93
N MET A 97 -0.90 -13.47 6.23
CA MET A 97 -1.88 -12.78 5.39
C MET A 97 -1.57 -11.29 5.24
N THR A 98 -1.05 -10.63 6.29
CA THR A 98 -0.69 -9.22 6.25
C THR A 98 0.53 -8.99 5.37
N TYR A 99 1.57 -9.81 5.56
CA TYR A 99 2.80 -9.69 4.77
C TYR A 99 2.56 -10.04 3.28
N ALA A 100 1.80 -11.10 3.01
CA ALA A 100 1.42 -11.49 1.66
C ALA A 100 0.63 -10.37 0.94
N THR A 101 -0.41 -9.84 1.59
CA THR A 101 -1.28 -8.81 0.99
C THR A 101 -0.57 -7.47 0.80
N ASN A 102 0.29 -7.07 1.75
CA ASN A 102 0.88 -5.72 1.76
C ASN A 102 2.17 -5.63 0.97
N HIS A 103 2.93 -6.74 0.85
CA HIS A 103 4.23 -6.76 0.21
C HIS A 103 4.30 -7.73 -0.97
N LEU A 104 4.09 -9.05 -0.76
CA LEU A 104 4.35 -10.04 -1.81
C LEU A 104 3.42 -9.89 -3.01
N GLY A 105 2.12 -9.67 -2.79
CA GLY A 105 1.14 -9.48 -3.87
C GLY A 105 1.35 -8.19 -4.66
N PRO A 106 1.49 -7.02 -4.03
CA PRO A 106 1.84 -5.78 -4.73
C PRO A 106 3.17 -5.88 -5.47
N PHE A 107 4.17 -6.59 -4.93
CA PHE A 107 5.42 -6.88 -5.60
C PHE A 107 5.18 -7.68 -6.88
N ALA A 108 4.50 -8.84 -6.78
CA ALA A 108 4.21 -9.72 -7.92
C ALA A 108 3.41 -9.00 -9.01
N LEU A 109 2.37 -8.24 -8.63
CA LEU A 109 1.57 -7.45 -9.56
C LEU A 109 2.41 -6.38 -10.26
N THR A 110 3.20 -5.62 -9.50
CA THR A 110 4.03 -4.55 -10.06
C THR A 110 5.09 -5.12 -10.99
N GLU A 111 5.84 -6.14 -10.54
CA GLU A 111 6.91 -6.76 -11.33
C GLU A 111 6.40 -7.32 -12.66
N ALA A 112 5.22 -7.98 -12.64
CA ALA A 112 4.59 -8.48 -13.86
C ALA A 112 4.15 -7.35 -14.81
N LEU A 113 3.83 -6.16 -14.29
CA LEU A 113 3.43 -5.00 -15.10
C LEU A 113 4.63 -4.18 -15.61
N LEU A 114 5.80 -4.23 -14.95
CA LEU A 114 6.96 -3.38 -15.32
C LEU A 114 7.27 -3.38 -16.83
N PRO A 115 7.32 -4.53 -17.55
CA PRO A 115 7.64 -4.55 -18.97
C PRO A 115 6.59 -3.83 -19.85
N HIS A 116 5.37 -3.65 -19.33
CA HIS A 116 4.21 -3.13 -20.06
C HIS A 116 3.89 -1.66 -19.72
N LEU A 117 4.63 -1.07 -18.76
CA LEU A 117 4.47 0.34 -18.40
C LEU A 117 5.30 1.21 -19.38
N ALA A 118 4.69 2.30 -19.84
CA ALA A 118 5.38 3.27 -20.69
C ALA A 118 6.48 4.01 -19.91
N ASP A 119 7.50 4.49 -20.63
CA ASP A 119 8.55 5.31 -20.04
C ASP A 119 7.93 6.57 -19.38
N GLY A 120 8.48 6.95 -18.23
CA GLY A 120 7.95 8.05 -17.43
C GLY A 120 6.72 7.72 -16.58
N THR A 121 6.23 6.46 -16.60
CA THR A 121 5.12 6.06 -15.72
C THR A 121 5.50 6.21 -14.24
N ASN A 122 4.63 6.86 -13.47
CA ASN A 122 4.78 6.97 -12.02
C ASN A 122 4.19 5.75 -11.30
N VAL A 123 4.98 5.12 -10.43
CA VAL A 123 4.57 4.01 -9.57
C VAL A 123 4.66 4.46 -8.10
N VAL A 124 3.51 4.57 -7.44
CA VAL A 124 3.40 5.05 -6.07
C VAL A 124 3.03 3.92 -5.13
N PHE A 125 3.86 3.70 -4.11
CA PHE A 125 3.58 2.76 -3.03
C PHE A 125 3.06 3.49 -1.79
N VAL A 126 1.91 3.06 -1.26
CA VAL A 126 1.41 3.57 0.02
C VAL A 126 2.12 2.82 1.15
N ALA A 127 3.16 3.46 1.67
CA ALA A 127 3.98 2.98 2.78
C ALA A 127 3.36 3.34 4.14
N SER A 128 4.14 3.28 5.20
CA SER A 128 3.80 3.81 6.51
C SER A 128 5.05 4.00 7.36
N ALA A 129 5.14 5.14 8.04
CA ALA A 129 6.26 5.46 8.93
C ALA A 129 6.29 4.62 10.23
N VAL A 130 5.34 3.70 10.43
CA VAL A 130 5.38 2.72 11.53
C VAL A 130 6.49 1.68 11.36
N GLU A 131 7.09 1.60 10.16
CA GLU A 131 8.25 0.75 9.88
C GLU A 131 9.50 1.22 10.65
N ASP A 132 9.57 2.51 10.95
CA ASP A 132 10.69 3.13 11.65
C ASP A 132 10.51 2.99 13.18
N PRO A 133 11.42 2.28 13.88
CA PRO A 133 11.37 2.15 15.33
C PRO A 133 11.56 3.49 16.06
N GLU A 134 12.14 4.51 15.43
CA GLU A 134 12.37 5.82 16.04
C GLU A 134 11.21 6.81 15.81
N ARG A 135 10.18 6.41 15.06
CA ARG A 135 9.02 7.27 14.79
C ARG A 135 8.17 7.49 16.04
N LYS A 136 8.35 8.63 16.69
CA LYS A 136 7.70 8.99 17.98
C LYS A 136 6.17 8.80 17.99
N PRO A 137 5.38 9.27 16.99
CA PRO A 137 3.94 9.03 16.98
C PRO A 137 3.55 7.54 16.91
N ALA A 138 4.31 6.72 16.18
CA ALA A 138 4.08 5.29 16.09
C ALA A 138 4.41 4.58 17.42
N LYS A 139 5.52 4.96 18.07
CA LYS A 139 5.88 4.48 19.40
C LYS A 139 4.80 4.76 20.44
N ALA A 140 4.21 5.96 20.41
CA ALA A 140 3.19 6.38 21.37
C ALA A 140 1.92 5.52 21.29
N VAL A 141 1.58 4.97 20.11
CA VAL A 141 0.43 4.06 19.90
C VAL A 141 0.82 2.59 19.94
N GLY A 142 2.04 2.26 20.33
CA GLY A 142 2.48 0.89 20.64
C GLY A 142 3.29 0.18 19.54
N PHE A 143 3.52 0.79 18.38
CA PHE A 143 4.44 0.21 17.39
C PHE A 143 5.89 0.21 17.88
N ARG A 144 6.68 -0.73 17.38
CA ARG A 144 8.10 -0.88 17.72
C ARG A 144 9.01 -0.93 16.48
N GLY A 145 8.48 -0.51 15.32
CA GLY A 145 9.15 -0.60 14.04
C GLY A 145 9.05 -1.97 13.40
N ALA A 146 9.68 -2.11 12.26
CA ALA A 146 9.77 -3.38 11.55
C ALA A 146 10.58 -4.43 12.31
N ARG A 147 10.29 -5.71 12.06
CA ARG A 147 10.94 -6.87 12.71
C ARG A 147 11.43 -7.85 11.66
N TYR A 148 12.19 -7.33 10.72
CA TYR A 148 12.73 -8.11 9.61
C TYR A 148 13.74 -9.15 10.08
N ILE A 149 13.64 -10.37 9.51
CA ILE A 149 14.63 -11.47 9.60
C ILE A 149 15.10 -11.80 8.18
N SER A 150 14.19 -12.29 7.35
CA SER A 150 14.31 -12.52 5.92
C SER A 150 12.92 -12.49 5.30
N VAL A 151 12.79 -12.28 4.00
CA VAL A 151 11.48 -12.32 3.33
C VAL A 151 10.79 -13.66 3.54
N LYS A 152 11.53 -14.76 3.46
CA LYS A 152 10.99 -16.11 3.69
C LYS A 152 10.48 -16.28 5.13
N ALA A 153 11.26 -15.92 6.15
CA ALA A 153 10.86 -16.01 7.55
C ALA A 153 9.62 -15.12 7.82
N ASN A 154 9.65 -13.87 7.36
CA ASN A 154 8.54 -12.95 7.54
C ASN A 154 7.27 -13.39 6.78
N ALA A 155 7.40 -14.00 5.61
CA ALA A 155 6.28 -14.62 4.91
C ALA A 155 5.67 -15.77 5.74
N HIS A 156 6.44 -16.51 6.52
CA HIS A 156 5.91 -17.54 7.40
C HIS A 156 5.38 -17.03 8.74
N GLY A 157 5.46 -15.70 9.00
CA GLY A 157 4.98 -15.08 10.23
C GLY A 157 6.01 -15.09 11.36
N GLU A 158 7.29 -15.18 11.03
CA GLU A 158 8.41 -15.12 11.97
C GLU A 158 8.96 -13.70 12.01
N TRP A 159 9.17 -13.16 13.22
CA TRP A 159 9.57 -11.79 13.43
C TRP A 159 10.77 -11.72 14.38
N LYS A 160 11.68 -10.76 14.14
CA LYS A 160 12.79 -10.47 15.05
C LYS A 160 12.27 -10.18 16.47
N PRO A 161 12.90 -10.71 17.53
CA PRO A 161 12.49 -10.48 18.92
C PRO A 161 12.41 -9.00 19.32
N GLY A 162 11.66 -8.71 20.39
CA GLY A 162 11.49 -7.34 20.92
C GLY A 162 10.39 -6.54 20.22
N GLY A 163 9.44 -7.23 19.59
CA GLY A 163 8.32 -6.63 18.86
C GLY A 163 7.27 -5.94 19.73
N SER A 164 6.21 -5.52 19.09
CA SER A 164 5.08 -4.81 19.67
C SER A 164 4.18 -5.77 20.46
N LYS A 165 3.60 -5.26 21.56
CA LYS A 165 2.45 -5.92 22.22
C LYS A 165 1.13 -5.69 21.48
N LEU A 166 1.10 -4.74 20.54
CA LEU A 166 -0.06 -4.46 19.70
C LEU A 166 -0.18 -5.54 18.64
N ALA A 167 -1.29 -6.27 18.67
CA ALA A 167 -1.53 -7.39 17.80
C ALA A 167 -1.45 -6.99 16.31
N GLY A 168 -0.71 -7.76 15.51
CA GLY A 168 -0.51 -7.53 14.08
C GLY A 168 0.46 -6.39 13.72
N ALA A 169 0.97 -5.65 14.71
CA ALA A 169 1.83 -4.50 14.44
C ALA A 169 3.16 -4.90 13.80
N ASP A 170 3.78 -6.00 14.23
CA ASP A 170 5.06 -6.45 13.70
C ASP A 170 4.93 -6.89 12.23
N ALA A 171 3.91 -7.67 11.90
CA ALA A 171 3.60 -8.04 10.52
C ALA A 171 3.34 -6.81 9.64
N TYR A 172 2.55 -5.87 10.14
CA TYR A 172 2.22 -4.65 9.42
C TYR A 172 3.47 -3.76 9.21
N ALA A 173 4.19 -3.44 10.27
CA ALA A 173 5.37 -2.58 10.19
C ALA A 173 6.45 -3.20 9.28
N THR A 174 6.70 -4.51 9.39
CA THR A 174 7.68 -5.21 8.54
C THR A 174 7.23 -5.27 7.09
N SER A 175 5.93 -5.45 6.82
CA SER A 175 5.41 -5.37 5.45
C SER A 175 5.59 -3.98 4.84
N LYS A 176 5.46 -2.90 5.63
CA LYS A 176 5.68 -1.52 5.17
C LYS A 176 7.15 -1.18 4.96
N GLN A 177 8.04 -1.76 5.76
CA GLN A 177 9.48 -1.68 5.51
C GLN A 177 9.86 -2.36 4.19
N ALA A 178 9.36 -3.57 3.96
CA ALA A 178 9.61 -4.29 2.71
C ALA A 178 9.01 -3.55 1.49
N THR A 179 7.83 -2.93 1.64
CA THR A 179 7.23 -2.07 0.60
C THR A 179 8.12 -0.87 0.26
N LEU A 180 8.67 -0.18 1.27
CA LEU A 180 9.55 0.97 1.07
C LEU A 180 10.88 0.55 0.43
N ALA A 181 11.47 -0.56 0.89
CA ALA A 181 12.67 -1.14 0.31
C ALA A 181 12.48 -1.53 -1.16
N THR A 182 11.35 -2.17 -1.50
CA THR A 182 10.99 -2.50 -2.89
C THR A 182 10.92 -1.27 -3.77
N MET A 183 10.28 -0.20 -3.31
CA MET A 183 10.20 1.06 -4.05
C MET A 183 11.60 1.62 -4.34
N LEU A 184 12.50 1.62 -3.36
CA LEU A 184 13.87 2.13 -3.51
C LEU A 184 14.70 1.28 -4.48
N ALA A 185 14.59 -0.05 -4.42
CA ALA A 185 15.29 -0.94 -5.34
C ALA A 185 14.76 -0.80 -6.76
N PHE A 186 13.45 -0.81 -6.97
CA PHE A 186 12.85 -0.63 -8.30
C PHE A 186 13.20 0.72 -8.94
N ALA A 187 13.32 1.79 -8.13
CA ALA A 187 13.78 3.09 -8.60
C ALA A 187 15.20 3.04 -9.20
N ARG A 188 16.06 2.18 -8.67
CA ARG A 188 17.44 1.97 -9.17
C ARG A 188 17.50 1.01 -10.34
N GLU A 189 16.73 -0.10 -10.27
CA GLU A 189 16.74 -1.16 -11.30
C GLU A 189 16.01 -0.75 -12.58
N THR A 190 15.05 0.18 -12.51
CA THR A 190 14.18 0.53 -13.64
C THR A 190 14.15 2.05 -13.89
N PRO A 191 15.25 2.66 -14.32
CA PRO A 191 15.39 4.13 -14.43
C PRO A 191 14.45 4.78 -15.44
N ARG A 192 13.82 4.01 -16.34
CA ARG A 192 12.80 4.51 -17.28
C ARG A 192 11.46 4.83 -16.61
N LEU A 193 11.24 4.36 -15.36
CA LEU A 193 10.02 4.59 -14.58
C LEU A 193 10.34 5.42 -13.33
N HIS A 194 9.33 6.08 -12.78
CA HIS A 194 9.48 6.88 -11.57
C HIS A 194 8.78 6.22 -10.40
N PHE A 195 9.54 5.87 -9.36
CA PHE A 195 9.03 5.21 -8.17
C PHE A 195 9.04 6.15 -6.98
N SER A 196 7.93 6.17 -6.25
CA SER A 196 7.80 6.96 -5.03
C SER A 196 7.02 6.18 -3.97
N ALA A 197 7.24 6.53 -2.70
CA ALA A 197 6.40 6.06 -1.61
C ALA A 197 5.72 7.24 -0.91
N VAL A 198 4.52 7.01 -0.36
CA VAL A 198 3.77 8.02 0.40
C VAL A 198 3.38 7.44 1.76
N GLU A 199 3.74 8.15 2.83
CA GLU A 199 3.15 8.00 4.17
C GLU A 199 1.84 8.78 4.19
N PRO A 200 0.66 8.11 4.27
CA PRO A 200 -0.62 8.80 4.16
C PRO A 200 -1.06 9.50 5.46
N GLY A 201 -0.29 9.39 6.52
CA GLY A 201 -0.63 9.80 7.88
C GLY A 201 -1.61 8.84 8.58
N VAL A 202 -1.77 9.02 9.88
CA VAL A 202 -2.71 8.23 10.66
C VAL A 202 -4.15 8.62 10.28
N ASN A 203 -4.88 7.66 9.75
CA ASN A 203 -6.27 7.83 9.31
C ASN A 203 -7.21 6.98 10.18
N PRO A 204 -7.69 7.48 11.33
CA PRO A 204 -8.54 6.71 12.23
C PRO A 204 -9.90 6.30 11.63
N ALA A 205 -10.32 6.98 10.57
CA ALA A 205 -11.54 6.67 9.82
C ALA A 205 -11.41 5.48 8.85
N THR A 206 -10.20 4.91 8.68
CA THR A 206 -10.01 3.75 7.81
C THR A 206 -10.33 2.44 8.54
N SER A 207 -10.76 1.43 7.78
CA SER A 207 -11.03 0.09 8.31
C SER A 207 -9.75 -0.71 8.65
N LEU A 208 -8.58 -0.08 8.57
CA LEU A 208 -7.31 -0.70 8.94
C LEU A 208 -7.31 -0.96 10.45
N GLY A 209 -7.20 -2.21 10.87
CA GLY A 209 -7.28 -2.62 12.28
C GLY A 209 -8.68 -2.68 12.89
N GLN A 210 -9.75 -2.24 12.19
CA GLN A 210 -11.14 -2.28 12.70
C GLN A 210 -11.93 -3.53 12.28
N ARG A 211 -11.34 -4.41 11.48
CA ARG A 211 -12.07 -5.59 10.93
C ARG A 211 -12.56 -6.52 12.03
N ASP A 212 -11.80 -6.63 13.12
CA ASP A 212 -12.11 -7.50 14.26
C ASP A 212 -12.71 -6.72 15.45
N ALA A 213 -12.98 -5.41 15.30
CA ALA A 213 -13.58 -4.59 16.33
C ALA A 213 -15.09 -4.91 16.46
N ASN A 214 -15.61 -4.90 17.70
CA ASN A 214 -17.02 -5.12 17.95
C ASN A 214 -17.91 -4.00 17.34
N LEU A 215 -19.19 -4.29 17.13
CA LEU A 215 -20.13 -3.42 16.43
C LEU A 215 -20.21 -2.02 17.07
N PHE A 216 -20.15 -1.94 18.40
CA PHE A 216 -20.22 -0.68 19.15
C PHE A 216 -19.03 0.23 18.87
N LEU A 217 -17.79 -0.30 18.90
CA LEU A 217 -16.58 0.46 18.57
C LEU A 217 -16.58 0.89 17.10
N ARG A 218 -17.11 0.07 16.19
CA ARG A 218 -17.26 0.43 14.77
C ARG A 218 -18.27 1.55 14.54
N LEU A 219 -19.39 1.57 15.29
CA LEU A 219 -20.36 2.68 15.23
C LEU A 219 -19.75 3.96 15.81
N LEU A 220 -19.15 3.89 16.99
CA LEU A 220 -18.52 5.02 17.67
C LEU A 220 -17.42 5.65 16.81
N SER A 221 -16.62 4.82 16.14
CA SER A 221 -15.58 5.31 15.22
C SER A 221 -16.17 6.00 13.98
N LYS A 222 -17.29 5.52 13.46
CA LYS A 222 -17.95 6.14 12.30
C LYS A 222 -18.59 7.50 12.59
N THR A 223 -19.02 7.74 13.83
CA THR A 223 -19.70 8.99 14.22
C THR A 223 -18.76 10.02 14.82
N LEU A 224 -17.89 9.64 15.74
CA LEU A 224 -17.00 10.55 16.45
C LEU A 224 -15.71 10.88 15.71
N VAL A 225 -15.09 9.89 15.05
CA VAL A 225 -13.81 10.09 14.34
C VAL A 225 -13.89 11.15 13.25
N PRO A 226 -14.93 11.21 12.39
CA PRO A 226 -15.03 12.25 11.36
C PRO A 226 -15.13 13.68 11.91
N VAL A 227 -15.61 13.84 13.14
CA VAL A 227 -15.74 15.14 13.80
C VAL A 227 -14.48 15.50 14.60
N LEU A 228 -13.95 14.55 15.36
CA LEU A 228 -12.79 14.78 16.23
C LEU A 228 -11.47 14.92 15.46
N VAL A 229 -11.28 14.14 14.40
CA VAL A 229 -10.02 14.18 13.63
C VAL A 229 -9.73 15.55 13.02
N PRO A 230 -10.67 16.23 12.34
CA PRO A 230 -10.43 17.58 11.84
C PRO A 230 -10.10 18.61 12.93
N LEU A 231 -10.72 18.48 14.12
CA LEU A 231 -10.46 19.36 15.27
C LEU A 231 -9.08 19.15 15.88
N LEU A 232 -8.56 17.90 15.88
CA LEU A 232 -7.25 17.55 16.43
C LEU A 232 -6.10 17.74 15.43
N MET A 233 -6.40 17.77 14.13
CA MET A 233 -5.37 17.90 13.06
C MET A 233 -4.43 19.11 13.21
N PRO A 234 -4.86 20.32 13.65
CA PRO A 234 -3.95 21.45 13.86
C PRO A 234 -2.89 21.15 14.92
N PHE A 235 -3.24 20.38 15.93
CA PHE A 235 -2.37 20.03 17.08
C PHE A 235 -1.58 18.74 16.85
N MET A 236 -2.12 17.79 16.07
CA MET A 236 -1.51 16.48 15.82
C MET A 236 -1.15 16.36 14.32
N LYS A 237 0.00 16.89 13.94
CA LYS A 237 0.49 17.04 12.55
C LYS A 237 0.51 15.74 11.75
N PHE A 238 0.57 14.57 12.42
CA PHE A 238 0.58 13.24 11.81
C PHE A 238 -0.84 12.69 11.51
N LEU A 239 -1.91 13.36 11.99
CA LEU A 239 -3.27 12.99 11.64
C LEU A 239 -3.60 13.40 10.21
N SER A 240 -4.34 12.56 9.52
CA SER A 240 -4.79 12.81 8.15
C SER A 240 -6.23 12.33 7.96
N THR A 241 -6.85 12.74 6.88
CA THR A 241 -8.12 12.23 6.41
C THR A 241 -7.93 11.46 5.11
N PRO A 242 -8.81 10.51 4.75
CA PRO A 242 -8.72 9.82 3.47
C PRO A 242 -8.65 10.78 2.27
N LYS A 243 -9.38 11.90 2.32
CA LYS A 243 -9.39 12.92 1.27
C LYS A 243 -8.05 13.65 1.15
N ARG A 244 -7.41 13.99 2.29
CA ARG A 244 -6.09 14.64 2.29
C ARG A 244 -5.02 13.68 1.79
N ALA A 245 -5.01 12.44 2.29
CA ALA A 245 -4.09 11.41 1.84
C ALA A 245 -4.23 11.15 0.33
N ALA A 246 -5.48 11.08 -0.17
CA ALA A 246 -5.76 10.90 -1.59
C ALA A 246 -5.14 12.01 -2.45
N ARG A 247 -5.25 13.27 -2.04
CA ARG A 247 -4.63 14.40 -2.76
C ARG A 247 -3.11 14.29 -2.81
N VAL A 248 -2.47 13.95 -1.69
CA VAL A 248 -1.01 13.78 -1.67
C VAL A 248 -0.60 12.64 -2.61
N ILE A 249 -1.27 11.49 -2.54
CA ILE A 249 -1.00 10.34 -3.41
C ILE A 249 -1.21 10.72 -4.89
N THR A 250 -2.31 11.41 -5.21
CA THR A 250 -2.60 11.82 -6.59
C THR A 250 -1.59 12.84 -7.09
N ASN A 251 -1.21 13.83 -6.27
CA ASN A 251 -0.19 14.81 -6.67
C ASN A 251 1.16 14.14 -6.97
N VAL A 252 1.58 13.15 -6.16
CA VAL A 252 2.80 12.38 -6.44
C VAL A 252 2.64 11.52 -7.69
N LEU A 253 1.44 10.94 -7.91
CA LEU A 253 1.16 10.10 -9.08
C LEU A 253 1.21 10.87 -10.40
N ILE A 254 0.78 12.15 -10.40
CA ILE A 254 0.73 12.99 -11.62
C ILE A 254 1.94 13.93 -11.74
N ASP A 255 2.91 13.85 -10.82
CA ASP A 255 4.13 14.67 -10.88
C ASP A 255 4.95 14.31 -12.12
N SER A 256 5.14 15.27 -12.99
CA SER A 256 5.94 15.15 -14.22
C SER A 256 7.42 15.55 -14.05
N SER A 257 7.86 15.79 -12.80
CA SER A 257 9.23 16.26 -12.52
C SER A 257 10.32 15.21 -12.72
N GLY A 258 9.95 13.94 -12.95
CA GLY A 258 10.89 12.82 -13.12
C GLY A 258 11.58 12.37 -11.83
N LYS A 259 11.12 12.81 -10.67
CA LYS A 259 11.69 12.36 -9.38
C LYS A 259 11.40 10.90 -9.14
N THR A 260 12.42 10.16 -8.75
CA THR A 260 12.33 8.74 -8.42
C THR A 260 13.07 8.42 -7.11
N GLY A 261 12.70 7.34 -6.42
CA GLY A 261 13.30 6.95 -5.16
C GLY A 261 12.95 7.86 -3.97
N VAL A 262 11.85 8.61 -4.05
CA VAL A 262 11.46 9.58 -3.01
C VAL A 262 10.36 9.01 -2.12
N TYR A 263 10.56 9.11 -0.80
CA TYR A 263 9.53 8.84 0.19
C TYR A 263 8.92 10.16 0.69
N TYR A 264 7.62 10.31 0.56
CA TYR A 264 6.87 11.54 0.94
C TYR A 264 6.07 11.32 2.21
N ASN A 265 6.03 12.33 3.08
CA ASN A 265 5.18 12.35 4.27
C ASN A 265 3.72 12.71 3.94
N GLU A 266 2.87 12.77 4.97
CA GLU A 266 1.44 13.10 4.90
C GLU A 266 1.12 14.51 4.38
N ARG A 267 2.16 15.32 4.09
CA ARG A 267 2.07 16.66 3.51
C ARG A 267 2.63 16.75 2.10
N GLY A 268 3.13 15.62 1.56
CA GLY A 268 3.81 15.59 0.27
C GLY A 268 5.23 16.17 0.30
N GLN A 269 5.86 16.23 1.48
CA GLN A 269 7.26 16.65 1.62
C GLN A 269 8.14 15.40 1.70
N PRO A 270 9.37 15.42 1.13
CA PRO A 270 10.31 14.33 1.26
C PRO A 270 10.61 14.00 2.73
N MET A 271 10.72 12.70 3.03
CA MET A 271 11.13 12.18 4.33
C MET A 271 12.06 10.99 4.15
N LEU A 272 12.71 10.57 5.22
CA LEU A 272 13.55 9.38 5.25
C LEU A 272 12.78 8.20 5.86
N GLY A 273 13.06 6.99 5.36
CA GLY A 273 12.72 5.74 6.04
C GLY A 273 13.64 5.46 7.22
N SER A 274 13.39 4.35 7.92
CA SER A 274 14.23 3.86 9.01
C SER A 274 15.71 3.73 8.61
N GLU A 275 16.59 3.71 9.60
CA GLU A 275 18.02 3.51 9.38
C GLU A 275 18.30 2.20 8.62
N GLU A 276 17.56 1.13 8.96
CA GLU A 276 17.70 -0.17 8.30
C GLU A 276 17.37 -0.11 6.81
N VAL A 277 16.27 0.57 6.42
CA VAL A 277 15.91 0.76 5.00
C VAL A 277 16.98 1.56 4.24
N ARG A 278 17.65 2.49 4.93
CA ARG A 278 18.73 3.32 4.34
C ARG A 278 20.08 2.63 4.28
N THR A 279 20.23 1.47 4.94
CA THR A 279 21.48 0.69 4.91
C THR A 279 21.76 0.23 3.48
N PRO A 280 22.97 0.47 2.95
CA PRO A 280 23.35 0.02 1.62
C PRO A 280 23.10 -1.48 1.41
N GLY A 281 22.51 -1.85 0.29
CA GLY A 281 22.19 -3.23 -0.06
C GLY A 281 20.94 -3.83 0.60
N PHE A 282 20.30 -3.12 1.55
CA PHE A 282 19.09 -3.64 2.21
C PHE A 282 17.93 -3.75 1.22
N ALA A 283 17.68 -2.72 0.41
CA ALA A 283 16.59 -2.68 -0.54
C ALA A 283 16.74 -3.77 -1.62
N GLU A 284 17.95 -3.91 -2.16
CA GLU A 284 18.29 -4.93 -3.15
C GLU A 284 18.14 -6.35 -2.58
N ARG A 285 18.54 -6.56 -1.34
CA ARG A 285 18.36 -7.84 -0.63
C ARG A 285 16.88 -8.19 -0.51
N ILE A 286 16.01 -7.26 -0.09
CA ILE A 286 14.56 -7.48 0.00
C ILE A 286 14.00 -7.92 -1.36
N VAL A 287 14.37 -7.24 -2.44
CA VAL A 287 13.90 -7.58 -3.79
C VAL A 287 14.41 -8.94 -4.23
N ALA A 288 15.69 -9.24 -4.03
CA ALA A 288 16.27 -10.53 -4.39
C ALA A 288 15.62 -11.69 -3.62
N GLU A 289 15.44 -11.54 -2.30
CA GLU A 289 14.77 -12.55 -1.47
C GLU A 289 13.29 -12.70 -1.84
N THR A 290 12.60 -11.60 -2.21
CA THR A 290 11.20 -11.64 -2.66
C THR A 290 11.09 -12.42 -3.97
N ARG A 291 11.94 -12.14 -4.94
CA ARG A 291 11.99 -12.87 -6.22
C ARG A 291 12.27 -14.37 -5.99
N ALA A 292 13.25 -14.67 -5.13
CA ALA A 292 13.58 -16.05 -4.79
C ALA A 292 12.41 -16.79 -4.14
N LEU A 293 11.67 -16.15 -3.23
CA LEU A 293 10.47 -16.75 -2.64
C LEU A 293 9.37 -16.94 -3.68
N LEU A 294 9.08 -15.92 -4.50
CA LEU A 294 8.01 -15.96 -5.50
C LEU A 294 8.28 -16.93 -6.65
N SER A 295 9.55 -17.25 -6.94
CA SER A 295 9.91 -18.27 -7.94
C SER A 295 9.57 -19.69 -7.49
N THR A 296 9.35 -19.92 -6.20
CA THR A 296 8.91 -21.23 -5.68
C THR A 296 7.39 -21.47 -5.83
N VAL A 297 6.64 -20.42 -6.21
CA VAL A 297 5.18 -20.52 -6.39
C VAL A 297 4.88 -20.83 -7.86
N PRO A 298 4.10 -21.86 -8.18
CA PRO A 298 3.66 -22.13 -9.55
C PRO A 298 3.04 -20.90 -10.22
N ALA A 299 3.18 -20.85 -11.55
CA ALA A 299 2.64 -19.78 -12.37
C ALA A 299 1.10 -19.78 -12.41
#